data_a21c810f2607bed6d3db26986db801dc
#
_entry.id   a21c810f2607bed6d3db26986db801dc
#
_cell.length_a   1.000
_cell.length_b   1.000
_cell.length_c   1.000
_cell.angle_alpha   90.00
_cell.angle_beta   90.00
_cell.angle_gamma   90.00
#
_symmetry.space_group_name_H-M   'P 1'
#
loop_
_entity.id
_entity.type
_entity.pdbx_description
1 polymer ?
#
loop_
_entity_poly.entity_id
_entity_poly.type
_entity_poly.pdbx_seq_one_letter_code
_entity_poly.pdbx_strand_id
1 'polypeptide(L)'
;MPQQRRRKILVAGAGGSIGSAVSRALAKQYEVVALVGSHEQLQEREPAPFLSWRACEPFSRRDVEKVITGCDYLIYLVHTRVPTARMDQAECEDMDLLIADNFARSANRQGVKQIIYLGGIIQGGNISSELLERRNEVAEALSIYGTPLTVLRAGLVVAPGSNAVRLLANIATRLPIVLIPQWADKRQQPIALPDVIRAISYCLTNHETRNTNYDIGGPMVLT
;
A
#
# COMPACT_ATOMS: atom_id res chain seq x y z
N MET A 1 -15.76 -33.09 6.84
CA MET A 1 -15.72 -31.77 7.48
C MET A 1 -15.87 -30.70 6.39
N PRO A 2 -16.76 -29.71 6.48
CA PRO A 2 -16.84 -28.67 5.50
C PRO A 2 -15.51 -27.92 5.45
N GLN A 3 -14.88 -27.86 4.29
CA GLN A 3 -13.68 -27.05 4.08
C GLN A 3 -14.03 -25.61 4.45
N GLN A 4 -13.46 -25.10 5.51
CA GLN A 4 -13.66 -23.73 5.95
C GLN A 4 -13.22 -22.81 4.80
N ARG A 5 -14.17 -22.07 4.22
CA ARG A 5 -13.90 -21.14 3.11
C ARG A 5 -12.75 -20.22 3.47
N ARG A 6 -11.69 -20.21 2.69
CA ARG A 6 -10.60 -19.26 2.88
C ARG A 6 -11.14 -17.82 2.81
N ARG A 7 -10.71 -16.98 3.73
CA ARG A 7 -11.05 -15.55 3.69
C ARG A 7 -10.44 -14.93 2.44
N LYS A 8 -11.18 -14.03 1.80
CA LYS A 8 -10.80 -13.41 0.54
C LYS A 8 -10.28 -11.99 0.77
N ILE A 9 -9.12 -11.69 0.22
CA ILE A 9 -8.43 -10.41 0.37
C ILE A 9 -8.28 -9.76 -0.99
N LEU A 10 -8.65 -8.48 -1.08
CA LEU A 10 -8.30 -7.63 -2.20
C LEU A 10 -7.03 -6.85 -1.86
N VAL A 11 -6.04 -6.86 -2.75
CA VAL A 11 -4.82 -6.05 -2.64
C VAL A 11 -4.84 -5.02 -3.76
N ALA A 12 -5.15 -3.78 -3.42
CA ALA A 12 -5.06 -2.64 -4.32
C ALA A 12 -3.62 -2.11 -4.36
N GLY A 13 -3.09 -1.84 -5.56
CA GLY A 13 -1.69 -1.43 -5.74
C GLY A 13 -0.71 -2.60 -5.84
N ALA A 14 -1.19 -3.80 -6.20
CA ALA A 14 -0.35 -4.99 -6.33
C ALA A 14 0.62 -4.96 -7.52
N GLY A 15 0.50 -4.00 -8.43
CA GLY A 15 1.42 -3.82 -9.56
C GLY A 15 2.86 -3.47 -9.13
N GLY A 16 3.03 -2.82 -7.97
CA GLY A 16 4.34 -2.46 -7.41
C GLY A 16 5.08 -3.64 -6.75
N SER A 17 6.36 -3.45 -6.44
CA SER A 17 7.21 -4.47 -5.80
C SER A 17 6.68 -4.91 -4.43
N ILE A 18 6.24 -3.96 -3.59
CA ILE A 18 5.68 -4.23 -2.27
C ILE A 18 4.36 -4.99 -2.41
N GLY A 19 3.42 -4.46 -3.21
CA GLY A 19 2.11 -5.07 -3.37
C GLY A 19 2.15 -6.47 -3.98
N SER A 20 3.04 -6.71 -4.95
CA SER A 20 3.27 -8.03 -5.52
C SER A 20 3.76 -9.03 -4.48
N ALA A 21 4.74 -8.62 -3.66
CA ALA A 21 5.29 -9.48 -2.61
C ALA A 21 4.26 -9.78 -1.50
N VAL A 22 3.51 -8.75 -1.07
CA VAL A 22 2.39 -8.90 -0.11
C VAL A 22 1.36 -9.89 -0.64
N SER A 23 0.94 -9.74 -1.90
CA SER A 23 -0.05 -10.62 -2.53
C SER A 23 0.40 -12.08 -2.56
N ARG A 24 1.65 -12.34 -2.97
CA ARG A 24 2.23 -13.69 -2.99
C ARG A 24 2.34 -14.30 -1.59
N ALA A 25 2.76 -13.51 -0.61
CA ALA A 25 2.90 -13.98 0.77
C ALA A 25 1.55 -14.37 1.39
N LEU A 26 0.53 -13.52 1.19
CA LEU A 26 -0.80 -13.75 1.75
C LEU A 26 -1.55 -14.90 1.05
N ALA A 27 -1.26 -15.19 -0.22
CA ALA A 27 -1.85 -16.31 -0.97
C ALA A 27 -1.54 -17.69 -0.35
N LYS A 28 -0.56 -17.79 0.54
CA LYS A 28 -0.29 -19.02 1.30
C LYS A 28 -1.42 -19.39 2.27
N GLN A 29 -2.16 -18.39 2.77
CA GLN A 29 -3.20 -18.58 3.80
C GLN A 29 -4.59 -18.11 3.38
N TYR A 30 -4.67 -17.18 2.43
CA TYR A 30 -5.90 -16.50 2.00
C TYR A 30 -6.15 -16.71 0.50
N GLU A 31 -7.38 -16.49 0.06
CA GLU A 31 -7.68 -16.25 -1.35
C GLU A 31 -7.40 -14.78 -1.67
N VAL A 32 -6.46 -14.51 -2.57
CA VAL A 32 -6.00 -13.15 -2.87
C VAL A 32 -6.40 -12.74 -4.28
N VAL A 33 -7.03 -11.57 -4.38
CA VAL A 33 -7.25 -10.85 -5.63
C VAL A 33 -6.29 -9.66 -5.65
N ALA A 34 -5.30 -9.70 -6.52
CA ALA A 34 -4.26 -8.68 -6.66
C ALA A 34 -4.60 -7.74 -7.83
N LEU A 35 -4.72 -6.44 -7.57
CA LEU A 35 -5.07 -5.46 -8.59
C LEU A 35 -3.85 -4.81 -9.22
N VAL A 36 -3.87 -4.75 -10.55
CA VAL A 36 -2.91 -4.00 -11.37
C VAL A 36 -3.64 -2.90 -12.14
N GLY A 37 -2.93 -1.82 -12.47
CA GLY A 37 -3.50 -0.64 -13.09
C GLY A 37 -3.75 -0.75 -14.60
N SER A 38 -3.21 -1.79 -15.28
CA SER A 38 -3.41 -1.95 -16.72
C SER A 38 -3.45 -3.42 -17.15
N HIS A 39 -4.04 -3.66 -18.32
CA HIS A 39 -4.04 -4.99 -18.94
C HIS A 39 -2.65 -5.46 -19.35
N GLU A 40 -1.74 -4.56 -19.69
CA GLU A 40 -0.35 -4.88 -20.01
C GLU A 40 0.36 -5.45 -18.78
N GLN A 41 0.22 -4.78 -17.63
CA GLN A 41 0.76 -5.28 -16.37
C GLN A 41 0.15 -6.64 -15.98
N LEU A 42 -1.10 -6.91 -16.35
CA LEU A 42 -1.75 -8.18 -16.08
C LEU A 42 -1.11 -9.34 -16.86
N GLN A 43 -0.72 -9.09 -18.13
CA GLN A 43 -0.08 -10.11 -18.98
C GLN A 43 1.30 -10.55 -18.46
N GLU A 44 1.98 -9.69 -17.72
CA GLU A 44 3.28 -9.99 -17.12
C GLU A 44 3.18 -10.80 -15.81
N ARG A 45 1.97 -11.12 -15.35
CA ARG A 45 1.74 -11.76 -14.05
C ARG A 45 1.46 -13.24 -14.18
N GLU A 46 2.25 -14.04 -13.49
CA GLU A 46 2.02 -15.47 -13.39
C GLU A 46 0.95 -15.79 -12.35
N PRO A 47 -0.03 -16.61 -12.69
CA PRO A 47 -1.00 -17.10 -11.72
C PRO A 47 -0.32 -18.02 -10.71
N ALA A 48 -0.85 -18.05 -9.50
CA ALA A 48 -0.40 -18.96 -8.45
C ALA A 48 -1.62 -19.52 -7.70
N PRO A 49 -1.48 -20.63 -6.98
CA PRO A 49 -2.57 -21.15 -6.15
C PRO A 49 -3.08 -20.06 -5.19
N PHE A 50 -4.41 -19.86 -5.20
CA PHE A 50 -5.11 -18.85 -4.39
C PHE A 50 -4.71 -17.38 -4.64
N LEU A 51 -4.00 -17.08 -5.73
CA LEU A 51 -3.65 -15.75 -6.19
C LEU A 51 -4.19 -15.51 -7.58
N SER A 52 -5.14 -14.62 -7.71
CA SER A 52 -5.66 -14.14 -8.99
C SER A 52 -5.28 -12.68 -9.22
N TRP A 53 -4.83 -12.38 -10.44
CA TRP A 53 -4.51 -11.02 -10.84
C TRP A 53 -5.67 -10.44 -11.65
N ARG A 54 -6.00 -9.18 -11.43
CA ARG A 54 -7.03 -8.48 -12.19
C ARG A 54 -6.60 -7.06 -12.51
N ALA A 55 -6.87 -6.62 -13.73
CA ALA A 55 -6.81 -5.22 -14.07
C ALA A 55 -8.05 -4.51 -13.52
N CYS A 56 -7.85 -3.31 -12.97
CA CYS A 56 -8.92 -2.47 -12.45
C CYS A 56 -8.62 -1.02 -12.78
N GLU A 57 -9.61 -0.32 -13.33
CA GLU A 57 -9.57 1.13 -13.47
C GLU A 57 -9.98 1.76 -12.14
N PRO A 58 -9.04 2.29 -11.32
CA PRO A 58 -9.34 2.72 -9.98
C PRO A 58 -10.19 4.00 -9.92
N PHE A 59 -10.24 4.78 -11.01
CA PHE A 59 -11.11 5.95 -11.12
C PHE A 59 -12.56 5.56 -11.41
N SER A 60 -12.80 4.36 -11.90
CA SER A 60 -14.14 3.82 -12.14
C SER A 60 -14.67 3.14 -10.89
N ARG A 61 -15.58 3.80 -10.16
CA ARG A 61 -16.24 3.19 -8.99
C ARG A 61 -16.89 1.85 -9.34
N ARG A 62 -17.50 1.74 -10.53
CA ARG A 62 -18.14 0.50 -10.98
C ARG A 62 -17.14 -0.65 -11.10
N ASP A 63 -15.93 -0.38 -11.55
CA ASP A 63 -14.89 -1.41 -11.70
C ASP A 63 -14.31 -1.80 -10.34
N VAL A 64 -14.13 -0.82 -9.43
CA VAL A 64 -13.76 -1.08 -8.04
C VAL A 64 -14.81 -1.93 -7.33
N GLU A 65 -16.11 -1.62 -7.46
CA GLU A 65 -17.21 -2.41 -6.90
C GLU A 65 -17.20 -3.87 -7.40
N LYS A 66 -16.93 -4.10 -8.69
CA LYS A 66 -16.85 -5.45 -9.25
C LYS A 66 -15.72 -6.28 -8.64
N VAL A 67 -14.53 -5.69 -8.49
CA VAL A 67 -13.36 -6.44 -8.02
C VAL A 67 -13.38 -6.68 -6.51
N ILE A 68 -14.01 -5.79 -5.71
CA ILE A 68 -14.11 -5.91 -4.26
C ILE A 68 -15.25 -6.84 -3.81
N THR A 69 -16.19 -7.15 -4.69
CA THR A 69 -17.35 -8.00 -4.37
C THR A 69 -16.92 -9.35 -3.82
N GLY A 70 -17.47 -9.69 -2.64
CA GLY A 70 -17.18 -10.94 -1.94
C GLY A 70 -15.82 -11.00 -1.26
N CYS A 71 -15.09 -9.88 -1.16
CA CYS A 71 -13.85 -9.80 -0.39
C CYS A 71 -14.15 -9.51 1.10
N ASP A 72 -13.43 -10.19 1.98
CA ASP A 72 -13.54 -9.98 3.42
C ASP A 72 -12.68 -8.80 3.90
N TYR A 73 -11.53 -8.56 3.24
CA TYR A 73 -10.55 -7.54 3.62
C TYR A 73 -10.03 -6.79 2.40
N LEU A 74 -9.66 -5.53 2.60
CA LEU A 74 -8.96 -4.69 1.62
C LEU A 74 -7.59 -4.31 2.16
N ILE A 75 -6.53 -4.60 1.42
CA ILE A 75 -5.21 -4.04 1.64
C ILE A 75 -4.98 -2.95 0.61
N TYR A 76 -4.85 -1.72 1.07
CA TYR A 76 -4.72 -0.54 0.23
C TYR A 76 -3.26 -0.06 0.19
N LEU A 77 -2.61 -0.25 -0.96
CA LEU A 77 -1.20 0.10 -1.21
C LEU A 77 -1.09 1.02 -2.45
N VAL A 78 -2.20 1.65 -2.83
CA VAL A 78 -2.19 2.55 -3.99
C VAL A 78 -1.49 3.85 -3.63
N HIS A 79 -0.50 4.21 -4.43
CA HIS A 79 0.12 5.52 -4.44
C HIS A 79 0.31 5.91 -5.90
N THR A 80 -0.24 7.03 -6.30
CA THR A 80 0.08 7.60 -7.61
C THR A 80 1.56 7.93 -7.63
N ARG A 81 2.21 7.56 -8.72
CA ARG A 81 3.62 7.86 -8.91
C ARG A 81 3.75 9.37 -9.11
N VAL A 82 4.88 9.92 -8.64
CA VAL A 82 5.26 11.31 -8.83
C VAL A 82 4.95 11.76 -10.26
N PRO A 83 4.39 12.97 -10.45
CA PRO A 83 3.98 13.50 -11.75
C PRO A 83 5.07 13.35 -12.80
N THR A 84 4.72 12.85 -13.97
CA THR A 84 5.53 13.07 -15.17
C THR A 84 5.40 14.55 -15.53
N ALA A 85 6.35 15.13 -16.27
CA ALA A 85 6.39 16.54 -16.67
C ALA A 85 5.11 17.09 -17.37
N ARG A 86 4.03 16.33 -17.42
CA ARG A 86 2.73 16.64 -18.03
C ARG A 86 1.56 16.74 -17.04
N MET A 87 1.78 16.41 -15.76
CA MET A 87 0.73 16.48 -14.74
C MET A 87 1.17 17.41 -13.63
N ASP A 88 0.30 18.34 -13.25
CA ASP A 88 0.52 19.22 -12.13
C ASP A 88 0.41 18.43 -10.81
N GLN A 89 1.08 18.89 -9.76
CA GLN A 89 1.14 18.24 -8.46
C GLN A 89 -0.26 18.17 -7.81
N ALA A 90 -1.06 19.23 -7.93
CA ALA A 90 -2.44 19.30 -7.48
C ALA A 90 -3.35 18.24 -8.13
N GLU A 91 -3.17 17.96 -9.44
CA GLU A 91 -3.95 16.94 -10.13
C GLU A 91 -3.69 15.54 -9.58
N CYS A 92 -2.46 15.25 -9.13
CA CYS A 92 -2.13 13.95 -8.54
C CYS A 92 -2.74 13.76 -7.14
N GLU A 93 -2.91 14.83 -6.38
CA GLU A 93 -3.53 14.81 -5.05
C GLU A 93 -5.00 14.50 -5.13
N ASP A 94 -5.73 15.20 -5.98
CA ASP A 94 -7.13 14.95 -6.24
C ASP A 94 -7.38 13.51 -6.74
N MET A 95 -6.45 12.97 -7.52
CA MET A 95 -6.51 11.61 -8.04
C MET A 95 -6.36 10.56 -6.93
N ASP A 96 -5.42 10.73 -6.00
CA ASP A 96 -5.23 9.78 -4.87
C ASP A 96 -6.47 9.76 -3.97
N LEU A 97 -7.05 10.92 -3.68
CA LEU A 97 -8.27 11.05 -2.87
C LEU A 97 -9.48 10.43 -3.57
N LEU A 98 -9.66 10.66 -4.87
CA LEU A 98 -10.75 10.07 -5.64
C LEU A 98 -10.65 8.53 -5.67
N ILE A 99 -9.45 8.00 -5.85
CA ILE A 99 -9.22 6.56 -5.80
C ILE A 99 -9.55 6.01 -4.41
N ALA A 100 -9.07 6.67 -3.34
CA ALA A 100 -9.34 6.26 -1.97
C ALA A 100 -10.85 6.27 -1.65
N ASP A 101 -11.58 7.31 -2.07
CA ASP A 101 -13.04 7.39 -1.92
C ASP A 101 -13.75 6.24 -2.64
N ASN A 102 -13.37 5.93 -3.88
CA ASN A 102 -13.95 4.84 -4.63
C ASN A 102 -13.80 3.49 -3.90
N PHE A 103 -12.61 3.20 -3.36
CA PHE A 103 -12.34 1.98 -2.61
C PHE A 103 -13.06 1.97 -1.27
N ALA A 104 -13.05 3.07 -0.51
CA ALA A 104 -13.69 3.17 0.79
C ALA A 104 -15.21 2.97 0.71
N ARG A 105 -15.84 3.65 -0.24
CA ARG A 105 -17.28 3.53 -0.51
C ARG A 105 -17.66 2.13 -0.93
N SER A 106 -16.88 1.53 -1.84
CA SER A 106 -17.12 0.17 -2.31
C SER A 106 -16.90 -0.86 -1.20
N ALA A 107 -15.88 -0.68 -0.36
CA ALA A 107 -15.61 -1.53 0.80
C ALA A 107 -16.77 -1.54 1.79
N ASN A 108 -17.29 -0.37 2.13
CA ASN A 108 -18.46 -0.26 3.02
C ASN A 108 -19.69 -0.95 2.42
N ARG A 109 -20.03 -0.67 1.16
CA ARG A 109 -21.19 -1.27 0.47
C ARG A 109 -21.13 -2.79 0.37
N GLN A 110 -19.93 -3.35 0.20
CA GLN A 110 -19.71 -4.79 0.06
C GLN A 110 -19.46 -5.50 1.40
N GLY A 111 -19.54 -4.78 2.52
CA GLY A 111 -19.38 -5.34 3.86
C GLY A 111 -17.96 -5.83 4.16
N VAL A 112 -16.95 -5.17 3.60
CA VAL A 112 -15.55 -5.44 3.92
C VAL A 112 -15.32 -5.22 5.42
N LYS A 113 -14.72 -6.19 6.08
CA LYS A 113 -14.57 -6.24 7.54
C LYS A 113 -13.50 -5.28 8.06
N GLN A 114 -12.50 -4.97 7.24
CA GLN A 114 -11.37 -4.10 7.59
C GLN A 114 -10.63 -3.67 6.35
N ILE A 115 -10.20 -2.41 6.34
CA ILE A 115 -9.21 -1.86 5.41
C ILE A 115 -7.88 -1.79 6.15
N ILE A 116 -6.80 -2.26 5.54
CA ILE A 116 -5.44 -2.08 6.04
C ILE A 116 -4.71 -1.18 5.03
N TYR A 117 -4.31 -0.01 5.48
CA TYR A 117 -3.61 0.98 4.66
C TYR A 117 -2.14 1.08 5.07
N LEU A 118 -1.23 1.00 4.11
CA LEU A 118 0.20 1.22 4.32
C LEU A 118 0.54 2.68 3.97
N GLY A 119 0.67 3.49 5.00
CA GLY A 119 1.06 4.90 4.91
C GLY A 119 2.55 5.13 5.18
N GLY A 120 2.93 6.40 5.38
CA GLY A 120 4.28 6.80 5.81
C GLY A 120 4.33 7.23 7.27
N ILE A 121 5.50 7.11 7.91
CA ILE A 121 5.72 7.61 9.27
C ILE A 121 5.73 9.14 9.25
N ILE A 122 4.95 9.73 10.15
CA ILE A 122 4.94 11.17 10.42
C ILE A 122 5.96 11.44 11.53
N GLN A 123 7.06 12.11 11.20
CA GLN A 123 8.07 12.46 12.22
C GLN A 123 7.67 13.77 12.93
N GLY A 124 7.48 13.68 14.26
CA GLY A 124 7.52 14.77 15.23
C GLY A 124 6.77 16.05 14.88
N GLY A 125 5.45 16.05 14.89
CA GLY A 125 4.62 17.26 15.08
C GLY A 125 4.62 18.35 14.01
N ASN A 126 5.64 18.44 13.18
CA ASN A 126 5.65 19.26 11.98
C ASN A 126 5.66 18.34 10.77
N ILE A 127 4.53 18.29 10.10
CA ILE A 127 4.38 17.62 8.81
C ILE A 127 5.29 18.38 7.84
N SER A 128 6.50 17.89 7.70
CA SER A 128 7.54 18.60 6.94
C SER A 128 7.60 18.18 5.48
N SER A 129 6.68 17.36 5.00
CA SER A 129 6.56 17.05 3.59
C SER A 129 5.09 16.88 3.20
N GLU A 130 4.69 17.58 2.18
CA GLU A 130 3.45 17.47 1.44
C GLU A 130 3.03 16.01 1.13
N LEU A 131 4.01 15.14 0.86
CA LEU A 131 3.78 13.71 0.68
C LEU A 131 3.19 13.02 1.92
N LEU A 132 3.54 13.46 3.13
CA LEU A 132 3.01 12.89 4.38
C LEU A 132 1.62 13.42 4.70
N GLU A 133 1.35 14.69 4.37
CA GLU A 133 0.00 15.28 4.45
C GLU A 133 -0.97 14.49 3.59
N ARG A 134 -0.63 14.27 2.32
CA ARG A 134 -1.42 13.46 1.39
C ARG A 134 -1.74 12.06 1.91
N ARG A 135 -0.77 11.41 2.53
CA ARG A 135 -0.99 10.07 3.09
C ARG A 135 -1.98 10.07 4.25
N ASN A 136 -2.06 11.17 5.01
CA ASN A 136 -3.08 11.36 6.03
C ASN A 136 -4.45 11.61 5.40
N GLU A 137 -4.54 12.46 4.41
CA GLU A 137 -5.79 12.72 3.67
C GLU A 137 -6.35 11.45 3.03
N VAL A 138 -5.48 10.61 2.46
CA VAL A 138 -5.87 9.28 1.95
C VAL A 138 -6.40 8.39 3.09
N ALA A 139 -5.77 8.39 4.27
CA ALA A 139 -6.26 7.63 5.42
C ALA A 139 -7.63 8.13 5.89
N GLU A 140 -7.82 9.45 5.93
CA GLU A 140 -9.11 10.07 6.25
C GLU A 140 -10.18 9.66 5.24
N ALA A 141 -9.90 9.78 3.94
CA ALA A 141 -10.81 9.36 2.88
C ALA A 141 -11.21 7.87 3.00
N LEU A 142 -10.26 7.00 3.35
CA LEU A 142 -10.52 5.58 3.56
C LEU A 142 -11.40 5.29 4.79
N SER A 143 -11.48 6.20 5.75
CA SER A 143 -12.27 6.05 6.99
C SER A 143 -13.71 6.56 6.90
N ILE A 144 -14.03 7.45 5.94
CA ILE A 144 -15.29 8.23 5.88
C ILE A 144 -16.54 7.37 5.93
N TYR A 145 -16.54 6.19 5.32
CA TYR A 145 -17.73 5.34 5.18
C TYR A 145 -17.91 4.32 6.30
N GLY A 146 -17.09 4.36 7.35
CA GLY A 146 -17.27 3.54 8.55
C GLY A 146 -16.77 2.09 8.44
N THR A 147 -16.12 1.70 7.34
CA THR A 147 -15.36 0.44 7.31
C THR A 147 -14.17 0.56 8.25
N PRO A 148 -13.97 -0.39 9.21
CA PRO A 148 -12.84 -0.31 10.13
C PRO A 148 -11.51 -0.18 9.39
N LEU A 149 -10.71 0.84 9.75
CA LEU A 149 -9.43 1.15 9.11
C LEU A 149 -8.28 0.87 10.09
N THR A 150 -7.25 0.18 9.62
CA THR A 150 -5.95 0.12 10.30
C THR A 150 -4.92 0.82 9.42
N VAL A 151 -4.22 1.80 9.98
CA VAL A 151 -3.14 2.50 9.28
C VAL A 151 -1.80 1.99 9.79
N LEU A 152 -1.01 1.39 8.92
CA LEU A 152 0.38 1.02 9.18
C LEU A 152 1.28 2.12 8.58
N ARG A 153 1.81 2.99 9.42
CA ARG A 153 2.73 4.04 9.00
C ARG A 153 4.15 3.47 9.00
N ALA A 154 4.67 3.20 7.82
CA ALA A 154 5.99 2.61 7.63
C ALA A 154 7.04 3.67 7.31
N GLY A 155 8.26 3.46 7.80
CA GLY A 155 9.44 4.14 7.28
C GLY A 155 9.76 3.69 5.86
N LEU A 156 11.02 3.90 5.44
CA LEU A 156 11.47 3.42 4.13
C LEU A 156 11.38 1.88 4.07
N VAL A 157 10.49 1.36 3.22
CA VAL A 157 10.36 -0.09 3.04
C VAL A 157 11.49 -0.60 2.15
N VAL A 158 12.35 -1.42 2.74
CA VAL A 158 13.46 -2.07 2.03
C VAL A 158 12.96 -3.40 1.44
N ALA A 159 12.85 -3.43 0.12
CA ALA A 159 12.40 -4.60 -0.63
C ALA A 159 13.38 -4.92 -1.76
N PRO A 160 13.66 -6.20 -2.05
CA PRO A 160 14.43 -6.58 -3.23
C PRO A 160 13.80 -6.00 -4.51
N GLY A 161 14.61 -5.36 -5.34
CA GLY A 161 14.13 -4.76 -6.59
C GLY A 161 13.32 -3.47 -6.45
N SER A 162 13.17 -2.91 -5.23
CA SER A 162 12.52 -1.61 -5.06
C SER A 162 13.36 -0.48 -5.68
N ASN A 163 12.66 0.51 -6.25
CA ASN A 163 13.34 1.65 -6.88
C ASN A 163 14.22 2.42 -5.89
N ALA A 164 13.80 2.52 -4.62
CA ALA A 164 14.57 3.20 -3.59
C ALA A 164 15.91 2.48 -3.32
N VAL A 165 15.89 1.16 -3.16
CA VAL A 165 17.11 0.36 -2.95
C VAL A 165 18.01 0.41 -4.19
N ARG A 166 17.45 0.31 -5.38
CA ARG A 166 18.22 0.43 -6.64
C ARG A 166 18.87 1.81 -6.78
N LEU A 167 18.14 2.88 -6.45
CA LEU A 167 18.66 4.24 -6.48
C LEU A 167 19.83 4.40 -5.50
N LEU A 168 19.66 3.99 -4.25
CA LEU A 168 20.72 4.05 -3.24
C LEU A 168 21.94 3.21 -3.64
N ALA A 169 21.74 2.01 -4.13
CA ALA A 169 22.82 1.17 -4.63
C ALA A 169 23.55 1.82 -5.81
N ASN A 170 22.85 2.40 -6.77
CA ASN A 170 23.45 3.10 -7.91
C ASN A 170 24.25 4.34 -7.47
N ILE A 171 23.74 5.11 -6.52
CA ILE A 171 24.46 6.26 -5.95
C ILE A 171 25.75 5.78 -5.28
N ALA A 172 25.67 4.77 -4.40
CA ALA A 172 26.80 4.27 -3.63
C ALA A 172 27.90 3.61 -4.51
N THR A 173 27.51 3.01 -5.65
CA THR A 173 28.47 2.23 -6.47
C THR A 173 28.99 2.97 -7.70
N ARG A 174 28.28 3.98 -8.19
CA ARG A 174 28.60 4.65 -9.46
C ARG A 174 29.13 6.08 -9.32
N LEU A 175 28.88 6.74 -8.19
CA LEU A 175 29.34 8.10 -7.97
C LEU A 175 30.63 8.09 -7.17
N PRO A 176 31.74 8.66 -7.71
CA PRO A 176 33.00 8.78 -6.97
C PRO A 176 32.93 9.80 -5.82
N ILE A 177 31.98 10.73 -5.90
CA ILE A 177 31.70 11.74 -4.85
C ILE A 177 30.18 11.78 -4.70
N VAL A 178 29.71 11.56 -3.48
CA VAL A 178 28.28 11.70 -3.13
C VAL A 178 28.09 13.05 -2.47
N LEU A 179 27.42 13.97 -3.17
CA LEU A 179 26.93 15.20 -2.57
C LEU A 179 25.73 14.87 -1.69
N ILE A 180 25.89 15.03 -0.38
CA ILE A 180 24.82 14.78 0.58
C ILE A 180 23.95 16.04 0.64
N PRO A 181 22.70 16.01 0.14
CA PRO A 181 21.81 17.15 0.23
C PRO A 181 21.33 17.35 1.67
N GLN A 182 20.97 18.57 2.05
CA GLN A 182 20.53 18.92 3.41
C GLN A 182 19.32 18.10 3.91
N TRP A 183 18.49 17.57 3.00
CA TRP A 183 17.36 16.70 3.37
C TRP A 183 17.80 15.29 3.79
N ALA A 184 19.04 14.89 3.53
CA ALA A 184 19.56 13.57 3.91
C ALA A 184 19.84 13.46 5.43
N ASP A 185 19.93 14.59 6.15
CA ASP A 185 20.07 14.61 7.62
C ASP A 185 18.78 14.20 8.36
N LYS A 186 17.68 13.97 7.62
CA LYS A 186 16.43 13.52 8.24
C LYS A 186 16.54 12.08 8.69
N ARG A 187 16.23 11.86 9.96
CA ARG A 187 16.19 10.51 10.54
C ARG A 187 15.22 9.62 9.75
N GLN A 188 15.70 8.47 9.36
CA GLN A 188 14.92 7.44 8.68
C GLN A 188 14.94 6.15 9.50
N GLN A 189 13.83 5.46 9.54
CA GLN A 189 13.74 4.17 10.20
C GLN A 189 13.31 3.12 9.16
N PRO A 190 14.28 2.57 8.39
CA PRO A 190 13.97 1.59 7.36
C PRO A 190 13.36 0.34 7.96
N ILE A 191 12.40 -0.26 7.25
CA ILE A 191 11.77 -1.51 7.63
C ILE A 191 11.91 -2.54 6.51
N ALA A 192 12.23 -3.77 6.85
CA ALA A 192 12.31 -4.84 5.87
C ALA A 192 10.90 -5.25 5.39
N LEU A 193 10.75 -5.55 4.09
CA LEU A 193 9.47 -5.98 3.52
C LEU A 193 8.85 -7.19 4.22
N PRO A 194 9.60 -8.23 4.66
CA PRO A 194 9.04 -9.33 5.44
C PRO A 194 8.36 -8.88 6.75
N ASP A 195 8.88 -7.81 7.39
CA ASP A 195 8.29 -7.27 8.63
C ASP A 195 6.99 -6.52 8.35
N VAL A 196 6.92 -5.78 7.24
CA VAL A 196 5.67 -5.17 6.76
C VAL A 196 4.62 -6.24 6.49
N ILE A 197 4.99 -7.35 5.84
CA ILE A 197 4.08 -8.48 5.57
C ILE A 197 3.61 -9.12 6.87
N ARG A 198 4.48 -9.27 7.87
CA ARG A 198 4.10 -9.77 9.21
C ARG A 198 3.12 -8.84 9.90
N ALA A 199 3.35 -7.52 9.85
CA ALA A 199 2.45 -6.53 10.43
C ALA A 199 1.06 -6.58 9.77
N ILE A 200 0.99 -6.63 8.44
CA ILE A 200 -0.28 -6.80 7.71
C ILE A 200 -0.98 -8.09 8.12
N SER A 201 -0.24 -9.21 8.18
CA SER A 201 -0.80 -10.51 8.56
C SER A 201 -1.34 -10.51 9.99
N TYR A 202 -0.65 -9.84 10.91
CA TYR A 202 -1.11 -9.65 12.28
C TYR A 202 -2.43 -8.88 12.35
N CYS A 203 -2.54 -7.77 11.60
CA CYS A 203 -3.76 -6.98 11.53
C CYS A 203 -4.96 -7.76 10.97
N LEU A 204 -4.74 -8.68 10.03
CA LEU A 204 -5.80 -9.54 9.47
C LEU A 204 -6.35 -10.56 10.47
N THR A 205 -5.57 -10.93 11.48
CA THR A 205 -5.94 -11.93 12.48
C THR A 205 -6.38 -11.33 13.80
N ASN A 206 -5.97 -10.09 14.11
CA ASN A 206 -6.28 -9.44 15.38
C ASN A 206 -7.26 -8.28 15.19
N HIS A 207 -8.46 -8.46 15.72
CA HIS A 207 -9.54 -7.46 15.62
C HIS A 207 -9.29 -6.19 16.46
N GLU A 208 -8.41 -6.22 17.44
CA GLU A 208 -8.04 -5.06 18.26
C GLU A 208 -7.26 -4.01 17.47
N THR A 209 -6.72 -4.39 16.31
CA THR A 209 -6.00 -3.45 15.43
C THR A 209 -6.92 -2.52 14.63
N ARG A 210 -8.22 -2.77 14.66
CA ARG A 210 -9.21 -1.96 13.93
C ARG A 210 -9.27 -0.54 14.48
N ASN A 211 -9.44 0.42 13.57
CA ASN A 211 -9.52 1.86 13.91
C ASN A 211 -8.31 2.36 14.71
N THR A 212 -7.13 1.80 14.40
CA THR A 212 -5.88 2.14 15.10
C THR A 212 -4.77 2.42 14.09
N ASN A 213 -3.89 3.34 14.47
CA ASN A 213 -2.69 3.70 13.69
C ASN A 213 -1.46 3.15 14.40
N TYR A 214 -0.58 2.49 13.65
CA TYR A 214 0.68 1.96 14.15
C TYR A 214 1.85 2.51 13.35
N ASP A 215 2.87 2.97 14.05
CA ASP A 215 4.17 3.26 13.44
C ASP A 215 4.98 1.97 13.40
N ILE A 216 5.38 1.56 12.20
CA ILE A 216 6.19 0.36 11.99
C ILE A 216 7.53 0.73 11.38
N GLY A 217 8.60 0.34 12.05
CA GLY A 217 9.97 0.65 11.65
C GLY A 217 10.91 -0.49 11.98
N GLY A 218 12.08 -0.48 11.39
CA GLY A 218 13.17 -1.39 11.75
C GLY A 218 13.79 -1.03 13.11
N PRO A 219 14.76 -1.83 13.58
CA PRO A 219 15.34 -1.66 14.91
C PRO A 219 16.27 -0.44 15.02
N MET A 220 16.70 0.14 13.91
CA MET A 220 17.65 1.23 13.87
C MET A 220 17.09 2.47 13.20
N VAL A 221 17.36 3.63 13.78
CA VAL A 221 17.16 4.94 13.16
C VAL A 221 18.47 5.32 12.48
N LEU A 222 18.40 5.59 11.19
CA LEU A 222 19.52 6.03 10.37
C LEU A 222 19.39 7.52 10.08
N THR A 223 20.51 8.20 9.92
CA THR A 223 20.66 9.59 9.46
C THR A 223 21.44 9.60 8.17
#